data_6fdcee71feba4904b70ad90981999c7e
#
_entry.id   6fdcee71feba4904b70ad90981999c7e
#
_cell.length_a   1.000
_cell.length_b   1.000
_cell.length_c   1.000
_cell.angle_alpha   90.00
_cell.angle_beta   90.00
_cell.angle_gamma   90.00
#
_symmetry.space_group_name_H-M   'P 1'
#
loop_
_entity.id
_entity.type
_entity.pdbx_description
1 polymer ?
#
loop_
_entity_poly.entity_id
_entity_poly.type
_entity_poly.pdbx_seq_one_letter_code
_entity_poly.pdbx_strand_id
1 'polypeptide(L)'
;MRIAFVVNSYPPRLGGLESHIYHLSVSLAQLGHEVYVLTISDEPGQRTEEHVDIRTKKRYLPVADIISFPAVGATRSIARFLRAKNIDVVSVHTRFFPMSFVGVRAAHKAGIPVIHTEHGSGFVASSSPIIAPASRMVDVTMGRYVLRHADRVLGVSEQAAAFASRLGGIDADVFYNAITPPAPHERPIEDRPHHLVFVGRMVPGKGWDTFIEAVAQLRSFGLDVTGELLGAGADLEAARELIATRGLVDTVSAPGRVSADEVRSRLAGATLVNPTVLSEGFQTTLLETLAERGRVVTFTVPGAQVLADQGLPVVITPERTVDSLVASLRTFLENPPALGDPSLIDAWTWPVRAREYAAIAQSLIGG
;
A
#
# COMPACT_ATOMS: atom_id res chain seq x y z
N MET A 1 3.35 23.78 10.09
CA MET A 1 1.95 23.38 10.42
C MET A 1 1.98 22.30 11.51
N ARG A 2 0.88 22.21 12.27
CA ARG A 2 0.62 21.13 13.23
C ARG A 2 -0.41 20.17 12.63
N ILE A 3 -0.02 18.94 12.37
CA ILE A 3 -0.81 17.95 11.65
C ILE A 3 -1.14 16.80 12.60
N ALA A 4 -2.42 16.41 12.70
CA ALA A 4 -2.83 15.28 13.53
C ALA A 4 -3.39 14.15 12.66
N PHE A 5 -2.73 13.00 12.64
CA PHE A 5 -3.25 11.77 12.09
C PHE A 5 -4.16 11.09 13.11
N VAL A 6 -5.41 10.84 12.76
CA VAL A 6 -6.38 10.11 13.59
C VAL A 6 -6.71 8.80 12.89
N VAL A 7 -6.07 7.72 13.34
CA VAL A 7 -5.99 6.46 12.59
C VAL A 7 -6.30 5.25 13.45
N ASN A 8 -6.81 4.19 12.83
CA ASN A 8 -7.24 2.97 13.53
C ASN A 8 -6.06 2.09 13.96
N SER A 9 -4.96 2.17 13.23
CA SER A 9 -3.75 1.39 13.49
C SER A 9 -2.50 2.16 13.04
N TYR A 10 -1.37 1.82 13.66
CA TYR A 10 -0.05 2.39 13.39
C TYR A 10 1.02 1.35 13.77
N PRO A 11 2.27 1.42 13.29
CA PRO A 11 3.32 0.52 13.76
C PRO A 11 3.42 0.43 15.29
N PRO A 12 3.75 -0.78 15.84
CA PRO A 12 4.43 -1.91 15.19
C PRO A 12 3.53 -2.85 14.37
N ARG A 13 2.22 -2.57 14.24
CA ARG A 13 1.39 -3.34 13.32
C ARG A 13 1.87 -3.15 11.89
N LEU A 14 1.98 -4.28 11.15
CA LEU A 14 2.51 -4.31 9.79
C LEU A 14 1.38 -4.40 8.76
N GLY A 15 1.43 -3.51 7.77
CA GLY A 15 0.51 -3.48 6.64
C GLY A 15 0.82 -2.29 5.73
N GLY A 16 0.29 -2.31 4.52
CA GLY A 16 0.51 -1.22 3.56
C GLY A 16 -0.06 0.12 4.04
N LEU A 17 -1.19 0.09 4.75
CA LEU A 17 -1.79 1.29 5.34
C LEU A 17 -0.91 1.88 6.46
N GLU A 18 -0.48 1.03 7.38
CA GLU A 18 0.38 1.44 8.51
C GLU A 18 1.70 2.00 8.01
N SER A 19 2.29 1.35 7.00
CA SER A 19 3.51 1.83 6.33
C SER A 19 3.31 3.18 5.67
N HIS A 20 2.20 3.38 4.95
CA HIS A 20 1.86 4.67 4.34
C HIS A 20 1.76 5.79 5.40
N ILE A 21 1.01 5.57 6.47
CA ILE A 21 0.82 6.57 7.53
C ILE A 21 2.15 6.88 8.22
N TYR A 22 2.95 5.84 8.50
CA TYR A 22 4.26 5.99 9.12
C TYR A 22 5.19 6.86 8.26
N HIS A 23 5.41 6.47 7.02
CA HIS A 23 6.35 7.18 6.14
C HIS A 23 5.88 8.60 5.82
N LEU A 24 4.58 8.82 5.60
CA LEU A 24 4.04 10.16 5.39
C LEU A 24 4.22 11.03 6.64
N SER A 25 3.88 10.52 7.83
CA SER A 25 4.01 11.26 9.08
C SER A 25 5.46 11.61 9.40
N VAL A 26 6.38 10.67 9.22
CA VAL A 26 7.83 10.88 9.42
C VAL A 26 8.37 11.91 8.41
N SER A 27 8.03 11.76 7.12
CA SER A 27 8.51 12.69 6.10
C SER A 27 7.97 14.11 6.29
N LEU A 28 6.74 14.27 6.78
CA LEU A 28 6.20 15.58 7.17
C LEU A 28 6.95 16.17 8.37
N ALA A 29 7.30 15.36 9.36
CA ALA A 29 8.10 15.80 10.49
C ALA A 29 9.51 16.23 10.06
N GLN A 30 10.13 15.49 9.14
CA GLN A 30 11.42 15.86 8.52
C GLN A 30 11.38 17.15 7.72
N LEU A 31 10.21 17.53 7.18
CA LEU A 31 9.98 18.84 6.56
C LEU A 31 9.79 19.98 7.57
N GLY A 32 9.89 19.71 8.89
CA GLY A 32 9.75 20.69 9.95
C GLY A 32 8.30 20.94 10.43
N HIS A 33 7.36 20.05 10.09
CA HIS A 33 6.02 20.10 10.64
C HIS A 33 5.94 19.43 12.00
N GLU A 34 5.10 19.92 12.91
CA GLU A 34 4.76 19.22 14.15
C GLU A 34 3.70 18.14 13.84
N VAL A 35 4.05 16.88 14.01
CA VAL A 35 3.18 15.76 13.64
C VAL A 35 2.77 14.94 14.84
N TYR A 36 1.48 14.71 14.96
CA TYR A 36 0.85 13.91 16.00
C TYR A 36 0.11 12.72 15.40
N VAL A 37 0.29 11.53 15.96
CA VAL A 37 -0.49 10.34 15.59
C VAL A 37 -1.35 9.91 16.78
N LEU A 38 -2.66 9.93 16.58
CA LEU A 38 -3.65 9.47 17.56
C LEU A 38 -4.21 8.13 17.10
N THR A 39 -3.87 7.06 17.79
CA THR A 39 -4.23 5.69 17.40
C THR A 39 -4.75 4.86 18.57
N ILE A 40 -5.19 3.64 18.29
CA ILE A 40 -5.69 2.68 19.28
C ILE A 40 -5.01 1.32 19.15
N SER A 41 -4.66 0.70 20.28
CA SER A 41 -4.14 -0.67 20.36
C SER A 41 -4.42 -1.30 21.71
N ASP A 42 -4.00 -2.54 21.92
CA ASP A 42 -4.08 -3.20 23.24
C ASP A 42 -3.05 -2.65 24.23
N GLU A 43 -1.99 -2.02 23.72
CA GLU A 43 -0.92 -1.40 24.51
C GLU A 43 -1.01 0.13 24.43
N PRO A 44 -1.82 0.75 25.32
CA PRO A 44 -1.92 2.21 25.35
C PRO A 44 -0.62 2.83 25.87
N GLY A 45 -0.27 4.01 25.34
CA GLY A 45 0.95 4.70 25.74
C GLY A 45 1.18 5.98 24.95
N GLN A 46 2.31 6.60 25.24
CA GLN A 46 2.81 7.73 24.47
C GLN A 46 4.29 7.50 24.19
N ARG A 47 4.72 7.75 22.97
CA ARG A 47 6.12 7.71 22.54
C ARG A 47 6.38 8.77 21.48
N THR A 48 7.63 9.14 21.34
CA THR A 48 8.11 9.94 20.19
C THR A 48 9.04 9.09 19.36
N GLU A 49 8.80 9.05 18.07
CA GLU A 49 9.60 8.27 17.12
C GLU A 49 9.78 9.12 15.86
N GLU A 50 11.01 9.26 15.36
CA GLU A 50 11.32 10.08 14.17
C GLU A 50 10.65 11.49 14.20
N HIS A 51 10.67 12.15 15.34
CA HIS A 51 10.05 13.47 15.61
C HIS A 51 8.51 13.49 15.51
N VAL A 52 7.84 12.34 15.49
CA VAL A 52 6.39 12.20 15.53
C VAL A 52 5.93 11.88 16.96
N ASP A 53 4.99 12.66 17.52
CA ASP A 53 4.35 12.38 18.84
C ASP A 53 3.22 11.36 18.63
N ILE A 54 3.40 10.12 19.08
CA ILE A 54 2.47 9.02 18.93
C ILE A 54 1.74 8.79 20.24
N ARG A 55 0.42 8.88 20.21
CA ARG A 55 -0.48 8.67 21.35
C ARG A 55 -1.44 7.54 21.09
N THR A 56 -1.20 6.43 21.75
CA THR A 56 -2.00 5.23 21.64
C THR A 56 -2.98 5.14 22.81
N LYS A 57 -4.25 4.92 22.50
CA LYS A 57 -5.30 4.62 23.48
C LYS A 57 -5.73 3.17 23.39
N LYS A 58 -6.37 2.66 24.43
CA LYS A 58 -6.87 1.28 24.44
C LYS A 58 -7.95 1.10 23.36
N ARG A 59 -7.82 0.01 22.60
CA ARG A 59 -8.85 -0.45 21.65
C ARG A 59 -9.89 -1.33 22.34
N TYR A 60 -11.09 -1.38 21.77
CA TYR A 60 -12.20 -2.19 22.24
C TYR A 60 -12.81 -2.96 21.08
N LEU A 61 -13.45 -4.10 21.38
CA LEU A 61 -14.21 -4.94 20.44
C LEU A 61 -13.45 -5.19 19.12
N PRO A 62 -12.28 -5.86 19.17
CA PRO A 62 -11.57 -6.18 17.93
C PRO A 62 -12.40 -7.17 17.09
N VAL A 63 -12.58 -6.84 15.80
CA VAL A 63 -13.27 -7.68 14.82
C VAL A 63 -12.25 -8.13 13.78
N ALA A 64 -12.02 -9.44 13.70
CA ALA A 64 -11.07 -10.08 12.78
C ALA A 64 -9.66 -9.44 12.79
N ASP A 65 -9.22 -8.90 13.92
CA ASP A 65 -7.99 -8.14 14.09
C ASP A 65 -7.78 -6.97 13.10
N ILE A 66 -8.79 -6.60 12.35
CA ILE A 66 -8.73 -5.53 11.35
C ILE A 66 -9.40 -4.25 11.88
N ILE A 67 -10.60 -4.39 12.41
CA ILE A 67 -11.41 -3.26 12.91
C ILE A 67 -11.43 -3.29 14.42
N SER A 68 -11.21 -2.15 15.05
CA SER A 68 -11.37 -1.98 16.48
C SER A 68 -11.94 -0.59 16.78
N PHE A 69 -12.57 -0.47 17.93
CA PHE A 69 -13.30 0.73 18.31
C PHE A 69 -12.57 1.51 19.41
N PRO A 70 -12.57 2.85 19.36
CA PRO A 70 -12.11 3.67 20.47
C PRO A 70 -13.13 3.66 21.62
N ALA A 71 -12.70 4.14 22.79
CA ALA A 71 -13.57 4.30 23.94
C ALA A 71 -14.75 5.26 23.65
N VAL A 72 -15.86 5.05 24.36
CA VAL A 72 -16.98 6.00 24.36
C VAL A 72 -16.48 7.39 24.82
N GLY A 73 -16.86 8.43 24.09
CA GLY A 73 -16.39 9.81 24.35
C GLY A 73 -15.08 10.19 23.65
N ALA A 74 -14.47 9.29 22.87
CA ALA A 74 -13.24 9.56 22.13
C ALA A 74 -13.33 10.83 21.27
N THR A 75 -14.44 11.07 20.57
CA THR A 75 -14.67 12.30 19.79
C THR A 75 -14.45 13.57 20.61
N ARG A 76 -14.98 13.63 21.84
CA ARG A 76 -14.79 14.81 22.73
C ARG A 76 -13.36 14.93 23.22
N SER A 77 -12.74 13.81 23.57
CA SER A 77 -11.35 13.74 24.02
C SER A 77 -10.38 14.19 22.94
N ILE A 78 -10.55 13.67 21.72
CA ILE A 78 -9.73 14.05 20.54
C ILE A 78 -9.96 15.53 20.21
N ALA A 79 -11.20 16.02 20.13
CA ALA A 79 -11.47 17.44 19.85
C ALA A 79 -10.81 18.39 20.88
N ARG A 80 -10.78 18.00 22.16
CA ARG A 80 -10.08 18.76 23.21
C ARG A 80 -8.57 18.76 22.97
N PHE A 81 -8.01 17.61 22.60
CA PHE A 81 -6.59 17.49 22.25
C PHE A 81 -6.22 18.36 21.06
N LEU A 82 -7.00 18.29 19.98
CA LEU A 82 -6.77 19.06 18.75
C LEU A 82 -6.71 20.58 19.05
N ARG A 83 -7.64 21.08 19.86
CA ARG A 83 -7.63 22.49 20.28
C ARG A 83 -6.43 22.82 21.18
N ALA A 84 -6.14 21.98 22.18
CA ALA A 84 -5.05 22.20 23.14
C ALA A 84 -3.67 22.22 22.47
N LYS A 85 -3.53 21.50 21.35
CA LYS A 85 -2.30 21.45 20.56
C LYS A 85 -2.30 22.44 19.39
N ASN A 86 -3.37 23.23 19.22
CA ASN A 86 -3.55 24.14 18.10
C ASN A 86 -3.29 23.43 16.76
N ILE A 87 -3.93 22.28 16.54
CA ILE A 87 -3.79 21.52 15.28
C ILE A 87 -4.39 22.32 14.14
N ASP A 88 -3.65 22.40 13.04
CA ASP A 88 -4.03 23.14 11.84
C ASP A 88 -4.86 22.28 10.88
N VAL A 89 -4.57 20.96 10.78
CA VAL A 89 -5.26 20.03 9.90
C VAL A 89 -5.30 18.62 10.50
N VAL A 90 -6.39 17.89 10.26
CA VAL A 90 -6.55 16.50 10.67
C VAL A 90 -6.49 15.59 9.44
N SER A 91 -5.67 14.54 9.51
CA SER A 91 -5.56 13.47 8.52
C SER A 91 -6.27 12.23 9.02
N VAL A 92 -7.18 11.66 8.20
CA VAL A 92 -7.84 10.38 8.48
C VAL A 92 -7.69 9.44 7.30
N HIS A 93 -7.58 8.13 7.56
CA HIS A 93 -7.28 7.14 6.54
C HIS A 93 -8.28 6.01 6.55
N THR A 94 -8.74 5.61 5.36
CA THR A 94 -9.69 4.51 5.13
C THR A 94 -11.06 4.76 5.76
N ARG A 95 -12.04 4.93 4.93
CA ARG A 95 -13.41 5.37 5.24
C ARG A 95 -14.17 4.55 6.28
N PHE A 96 -13.97 3.23 6.28
CA PHE A 96 -14.74 2.32 7.14
C PHE A 96 -14.17 2.12 8.55
N PHE A 97 -13.04 2.74 8.87
CA PHE A 97 -12.48 2.63 10.21
C PHE A 97 -13.17 3.55 11.22
N PRO A 98 -13.51 3.04 12.40
CA PRO A 98 -14.13 3.83 13.46
C PRO A 98 -13.34 5.08 13.85
N MET A 99 -12.01 5.02 13.83
CA MET A 99 -11.17 6.19 14.14
C MET A 99 -11.27 7.27 13.06
N SER A 100 -11.48 6.93 11.78
CA SER A 100 -11.72 7.92 10.72
C SER A 100 -13.02 8.68 10.96
N PHE A 101 -14.10 7.97 11.31
CA PHE A 101 -15.37 8.59 11.69
C PHE A 101 -15.26 9.50 12.92
N VAL A 102 -14.57 9.01 13.96
CA VAL A 102 -14.32 9.77 15.19
C VAL A 102 -13.43 10.99 14.92
N GLY A 103 -12.41 10.83 14.07
CA GLY A 103 -11.48 11.88 13.67
C GLY A 103 -12.18 13.04 12.96
N VAL A 104 -13.00 12.73 11.93
CA VAL A 104 -13.82 13.73 11.22
C VAL A 104 -14.72 14.49 12.19
N ARG A 105 -15.45 13.78 13.04
CA ARG A 105 -16.34 14.44 14.04
C ARG A 105 -15.59 15.27 15.07
N ALA A 106 -14.39 14.84 15.45
CA ALA A 106 -13.58 15.57 16.41
C ALA A 106 -13.00 16.84 15.79
N ALA A 107 -12.55 16.77 14.55
CA ALA A 107 -12.04 17.91 13.78
C ALA A 107 -13.13 18.96 13.56
N HIS A 108 -14.31 18.58 13.09
CA HIS A 108 -15.47 19.49 12.97
C HIS A 108 -15.84 20.14 14.30
N LYS A 109 -15.88 19.36 15.40
CA LYS A 109 -16.12 19.90 16.72
C LYS A 109 -15.04 20.90 17.15
N ALA A 110 -13.83 20.76 16.66
CA ALA A 110 -12.71 21.66 16.93
C ALA A 110 -12.64 22.85 15.95
N GLY A 111 -13.37 22.82 14.83
CA GLY A 111 -13.30 23.82 13.75
C GLY A 111 -12.04 23.69 12.91
N ILE A 112 -11.56 22.46 12.69
CA ILE A 112 -10.30 22.15 12.02
C ILE A 112 -10.58 21.36 10.72
N PRO A 113 -9.98 21.73 9.58
CA PRO A 113 -10.19 21.03 8.33
C PRO A 113 -9.64 19.60 8.35
N VAL A 114 -10.24 18.73 7.49
CA VAL A 114 -9.95 17.30 7.41
C VAL A 114 -9.54 16.90 6.01
N ILE A 115 -8.41 16.19 5.92
CA ILE A 115 -8.00 15.45 4.72
C ILE A 115 -8.31 13.96 4.98
N HIS A 116 -9.05 13.33 4.08
CA HIS A 116 -9.26 11.89 4.05
C HIS A 116 -8.43 11.24 2.95
N THR A 117 -7.67 10.20 3.26
CA THR A 117 -6.97 9.37 2.27
C THR A 117 -7.60 7.98 2.20
N GLU A 118 -8.12 7.63 1.03
CA GLU A 118 -8.73 6.33 0.76
C GLU A 118 -7.70 5.35 0.20
N HIS A 119 -7.63 4.17 0.81
CA HIS A 119 -6.70 3.10 0.45
C HIS A 119 -7.35 1.93 -0.28
N GLY A 120 -8.67 1.88 -0.33
CA GLY A 120 -9.41 0.81 -0.98
C GLY A 120 -10.01 1.24 -2.31
N SER A 121 -9.87 0.43 -3.35
CA SER A 121 -10.45 0.67 -4.68
C SER A 121 -11.84 0.04 -4.88
N GLY A 122 -12.42 -0.56 -3.83
CA GLY A 122 -13.71 -1.25 -3.91
C GLY A 122 -14.29 -1.60 -2.53
N PHE A 123 -15.42 -2.29 -2.55
CA PHE A 123 -16.00 -2.89 -1.35
C PHE A 123 -15.16 -4.07 -0.88
N VAL A 124 -15.22 -4.38 0.42
CA VAL A 124 -14.54 -5.56 0.97
C VAL A 124 -15.12 -6.83 0.34
N ALA A 125 -14.28 -7.57 -0.37
CA ALA A 125 -14.64 -8.88 -0.91
C ALA A 125 -14.57 -9.93 0.21
N SER A 126 -15.67 -10.66 0.41
CA SER A 126 -15.73 -11.77 1.35
C SER A 126 -16.71 -12.82 0.82
N SER A 127 -16.33 -14.09 0.93
CA SER A 127 -17.21 -15.23 0.66
C SER A 127 -18.26 -15.43 1.76
N SER A 128 -18.12 -14.78 2.91
CA SER A 128 -19.09 -14.86 4.00
C SER A 128 -20.38 -14.12 3.66
N PRO A 129 -21.55 -14.78 3.75
CA PRO A 129 -22.84 -14.17 3.48
C PRO A 129 -23.23 -13.08 4.48
N ILE A 130 -22.51 -12.96 5.60
CA ILE A 130 -22.76 -11.96 6.64
C ILE A 130 -21.74 -10.79 6.53
N ILE A 131 -20.47 -11.10 6.32
CA ILE A 131 -19.40 -10.08 6.32
C ILE A 131 -19.53 -9.13 5.14
N ALA A 132 -19.78 -9.63 3.93
CA ALA A 132 -19.90 -8.80 2.75
C ALA A 132 -21.05 -7.77 2.83
N PRO A 133 -22.30 -8.15 3.18
CA PRO A 133 -23.38 -7.18 3.36
C PRO A 133 -23.14 -6.21 4.53
N ALA A 134 -22.59 -6.71 5.66
CA ALA A 134 -22.32 -5.87 6.83
C ALA A 134 -21.24 -4.81 6.52
N SER A 135 -20.15 -5.19 5.86
CA SER A 135 -19.11 -4.24 5.44
C SER A 135 -19.64 -3.22 4.45
N ARG A 136 -20.49 -3.64 3.50
CA ARG A 136 -21.13 -2.73 2.56
C ARG A 136 -22.06 -1.73 3.26
N MET A 137 -22.80 -2.18 4.29
CA MET A 137 -23.62 -1.28 5.11
C MET A 137 -22.76 -0.24 5.83
N VAL A 138 -21.62 -0.64 6.40
CA VAL A 138 -20.65 0.29 7.02
C VAL A 138 -20.15 1.30 5.98
N ASP A 139 -19.82 0.85 4.78
CA ASP A 139 -19.35 1.72 3.70
C ASP A 139 -20.39 2.77 3.29
N VAL A 140 -21.66 2.37 3.06
CA VAL A 140 -22.70 3.29 2.61
C VAL A 140 -23.27 4.18 3.72
N THR A 141 -22.96 3.90 4.97
CA THR A 141 -23.35 4.71 6.14
C THR A 141 -22.16 5.51 6.68
N MET A 142 -21.36 4.90 7.54
CA MET A 142 -20.21 5.53 8.18
C MET A 142 -19.14 5.97 7.18
N GLY A 143 -18.80 5.11 6.19
CA GLY A 143 -17.82 5.43 5.17
C GLY A 143 -18.25 6.62 4.32
N ARG A 144 -19.50 6.62 3.86
CA ARG A 144 -20.07 7.76 3.11
C ARG A 144 -20.10 9.04 3.94
N TYR A 145 -20.38 8.94 5.24
CA TYR A 145 -20.31 10.08 6.14
C TYR A 145 -18.88 10.65 6.18
N VAL A 146 -17.85 9.81 6.37
CA VAL A 146 -16.44 10.23 6.40
C VAL A 146 -16.06 10.96 5.10
N LEU A 147 -16.37 10.37 3.94
CA LEU A 147 -16.05 10.96 2.64
C LEU A 147 -16.73 12.32 2.43
N ARG A 148 -18.01 12.47 2.81
CA ARG A 148 -18.79 13.70 2.60
C ARG A 148 -18.45 14.83 3.57
N HIS A 149 -17.78 14.52 4.67
CA HIS A 149 -17.46 15.49 5.70
C HIS A 149 -15.94 15.72 5.82
N ALA A 150 -15.15 15.20 4.91
CA ALA A 150 -13.77 15.61 4.72
C ALA A 150 -13.74 16.81 3.77
N ASP A 151 -12.89 17.81 4.08
CA ASP A 151 -12.72 19.01 3.25
C ASP A 151 -11.90 18.73 1.99
N ARG A 152 -11.07 17.68 2.03
CA ARG A 152 -10.37 17.13 0.87
C ARG A 152 -10.34 15.60 0.95
N VAL A 153 -10.66 14.95 -0.16
CA VAL A 153 -10.60 13.49 -0.28
C VAL A 153 -9.54 13.12 -1.30
N LEU A 154 -8.63 12.23 -0.89
CA LEU A 154 -7.53 11.72 -1.69
C LEU A 154 -7.67 10.21 -1.86
N GLY A 155 -7.31 9.67 -3.02
CA GLY A 155 -7.19 8.23 -3.25
C GLY A 155 -5.75 7.86 -3.59
N VAL A 156 -5.23 6.76 -3.03
CA VAL A 156 -3.85 6.32 -3.29
C VAL A 156 -3.62 5.80 -4.72
N SER A 157 -4.66 5.80 -5.53
CA SER A 157 -4.64 5.49 -6.97
C SER A 157 -5.89 6.09 -7.62
N GLU A 158 -5.92 6.14 -8.97
CA GLU A 158 -7.10 6.57 -9.72
C GLU A 158 -8.33 5.72 -9.37
N GLN A 159 -8.14 4.41 -9.19
CA GLN A 159 -9.23 3.50 -8.85
C GLN A 159 -9.77 3.77 -7.44
N ALA A 160 -8.88 4.09 -6.47
CA ALA A 160 -9.29 4.44 -5.11
C ALA A 160 -10.00 5.80 -5.08
N ALA A 161 -9.49 6.80 -5.80
CA ALA A 161 -10.13 8.11 -5.95
C ALA A 161 -11.51 7.98 -6.61
N ALA A 162 -11.60 7.28 -7.75
CA ALA A 162 -12.85 7.04 -8.44
C ALA A 162 -13.87 6.27 -7.58
N PHE A 163 -13.41 5.30 -6.78
CA PHE A 163 -14.29 4.60 -5.86
C PHE A 163 -14.81 5.52 -4.73
N ALA A 164 -13.93 6.34 -4.13
CA ALA A 164 -14.31 7.31 -3.12
C ALA A 164 -15.33 8.32 -3.66
N SER A 165 -15.09 8.84 -4.88
CA SER A 165 -16.01 9.76 -5.56
C SER A 165 -17.38 9.15 -5.78
N ARG A 166 -17.46 7.93 -6.33
CA ARG A 166 -18.73 7.23 -6.54
C ARG A 166 -19.49 6.95 -5.24
N LEU A 167 -18.78 6.49 -4.21
CA LEU A 167 -19.38 6.14 -2.93
C LEU A 167 -19.85 7.39 -2.16
N GLY A 168 -19.02 8.42 -2.12
CA GLY A 168 -19.28 9.67 -1.43
C GLY A 168 -20.26 10.58 -2.17
N GLY A 169 -20.26 10.55 -3.51
CA GLY A 169 -20.88 11.58 -4.35
C GLY A 169 -20.15 12.92 -4.18
N ILE A 170 -18.81 12.87 -4.24
CA ILE A 170 -17.89 13.99 -4.03
C ILE A 170 -16.74 13.89 -5.04
N ASP A 171 -15.96 14.95 -5.17
CA ASP A 171 -14.71 14.89 -5.91
C ASP A 171 -13.58 14.36 -5.02
N ALA A 172 -12.76 13.48 -5.58
CA ALA A 172 -11.57 12.97 -4.93
C ALA A 172 -10.36 13.07 -5.86
N ASP A 173 -9.28 13.61 -5.35
CA ASP A 173 -8.03 13.74 -6.08
C ASP A 173 -7.17 12.48 -5.93
N VAL A 174 -6.24 12.27 -6.85
CA VAL A 174 -5.26 11.19 -6.75
C VAL A 174 -4.05 11.67 -5.96
N PHE A 175 -3.70 10.94 -4.91
CA PHE A 175 -2.49 11.09 -4.13
C PHE A 175 -1.80 9.73 -4.05
N TYR A 176 -0.97 9.46 -5.03
CA TYR A 176 -0.33 8.15 -5.15
C TYR A 176 0.49 7.76 -3.94
N ASN A 177 0.52 6.46 -3.69
CA ASN A 177 1.41 5.87 -2.70
C ASN A 177 2.88 6.08 -3.10
N ALA A 178 3.79 5.91 -2.16
CA ALA A 178 5.21 6.18 -2.36
C ALA A 178 6.08 5.11 -1.67
N ILE A 179 7.36 5.19 -1.93
CA ILE A 179 8.39 4.35 -1.31
C ILE A 179 9.45 5.23 -0.61
N THR A 180 10.19 4.60 0.28
CA THR A 180 11.46 5.19 0.75
C THR A 180 12.45 5.23 -0.41
N PRO A 181 13.18 6.34 -0.61
CA PRO A 181 14.22 6.42 -1.62
C PRO A 181 15.18 5.22 -1.54
N PRO A 182 15.67 4.72 -2.69
CA PRO A 182 16.67 3.66 -2.66
C PRO A 182 17.94 4.11 -1.93
N ALA A 183 18.53 3.22 -1.16
CA ALA A 183 19.87 3.45 -0.63
C ALA A 183 20.90 3.42 -1.77
N PRO A 184 21.97 4.20 -1.70
CA PRO A 184 23.06 4.09 -2.66
C PRO A 184 23.60 2.65 -2.69
N HIS A 185 23.73 2.07 -3.87
CA HIS A 185 24.35 0.76 -4.02
C HIS A 185 25.87 0.88 -3.92
N GLU A 186 26.50 0.05 -3.08
CA GLU A 186 27.97 -0.02 -2.97
C GLU A 186 28.64 -0.59 -4.25
N ARG A 187 27.90 -1.35 -5.03
CA ARG A 187 28.34 -2.00 -6.28
C ARG A 187 27.35 -1.75 -7.40
N PRO A 188 27.76 -1.78 -8.66
CA PRO A 188 26.84 -1.77 -9.79
C PRO A 188 25.80 -2.89 -9.66
N ILE A 189 24.55 -2.57 -9.94
CA ILE A 189 23.46 -3.55 -9.96
C ILE A 189 23.69 -4.48 -11.15
N GLU A 190 23.73 -5.79 -10.88
CA GLU A 190 23.77 -6.82 -11.90
C GLU A 190 22.42 -6.89 -12.65
N ASP A 191 22.48 -6.95 -13.96
CA ASP A 191 21.29 -7.11 -14.80
C ASP A 191 20.86 -8.58 -14.83
N ARG A 192 19.69 -8.89 -14.22
CA ARG A 192 19.17 -10.26 -14.05
C ARG A 192 17.75 -10.42 -14.58
N PRO A 193 17.46 -10.14 -15.87
CA PRO A 193 16.08 -10.18 -16.38
C PRO A 193 15.44 -11.58 -16.27
N HIS A 194 16.24 -12.66 -16.29
CA HIS A 194 15.80 -14.05 -16.19
C HIS A 194 15.61 -14.53 -14.73
N HIS A 195 15.93 -13.69 -13.74
CA HIS A 195 15.63 -13.95 -12.34
C HIS A 195 14.27 -13.35 -12.00
N LEU A 196 13.26 -14.22 -11.88
CA LEU A 196 11.86 -13.83 -11.65
C LEU A 196 11.57 -13.78 -10.14
N VAL A 197 11.01 -12.70 -9.66
CA VAL A 197 10.71 -12.53 -8.23
C VAL A 197 9.22 -12.26 -8.03
N PHE A 198 8.60 -13.00 -7.14
CA PHE A 198 7.26 -12.74 -6.62
C PHE A 198 7.39 -12.15 -5.21
N VAL A 199 6.66 -11.07 -4.93
CA VAL A 199 6.59 -10.47 -3.59
C VAL A 199 5.15 -10.33 -3.15
N GLY A 200 4.77 -11.03 -2.08
CA GLY A 200 3.39 -10.90 -1.60
C GLY A 200 3.01 -11.91 -0.52
N ARG A 201 1.82 -11.72 0.03
CA ARG A 201 1.26 -12.71 0.96
C ARG A 201 0.96 -14.02 0.22
N MET A 202 1.28 -15.15 0.82
CA MET A 202 0.91 -16.47 0.30
C MET A 202 -0.54 -16.78 0.70
N VAL A 203 -1.48 -16.24 -0.07
CA VAL A 203 -2.93 -16.40 0.11
C VAL A 203 -3.62 -16.51 -1.25
N PRO A 204 -4.82 -17.12 -1.34
CA PRO A 204 -5.54 -17.28 -2.59
C PRO A 204 -5.75 -15.94 -3.30
N GLY A 205 -5.56 -15.93 -4.62
CA GLY A 205 -5.75 -14.74 -5.48
C GLY A 205 -4.57 -13.74 -5.46
N LYS A 206 -3.53 -13.97 -4.65
CA LYS A 206 -2.33 -13.14 -4.69
C LYS A 206 -1.42 -13.50 -5.87
N GLY A 207 -1.57 -14.72 -6.43
CA GLY A 207 -0.94 -15.16 -7.68
C GLY A 207 0.37 -15.94 -7.50
N TRP A 208 0.68 -16.41 -6.30
CA TRP A 208 1.86 -17.25 -6.06
C TRP A 208 1.81 -18.57 -6.88
N ASP A 209 0.63 -19.14 -7.02
CA ASP A 209 0.34 -20.32 -7.82
C ASP A 209 0.54 -20.05 -9.33
N THR A 210 -0.01 -18.96 -9.81
CA THR A 210 0.16 -18.47 -11.20
C THR A 210 1.63 -18.21 -11.53
N PHE A 211 2.40 -17.66 -10.58
CA PHE A 211 3.84 -17.46 -10.72
C PHE A 211 4.59 -18.78 -10.93
N ILE A 212 4.34 -19.79 -10.07
CA ILE A 212 5.00 -21.09 -10.15
C ILE A 212 4.67 -21.79 -11.47
N GLU A 213 3.40 -21.78 -11.88
CA GLU A 213 2.95 -22.35 -13.14
C GLU A 213 3.60 -21.66 -14.35
N ALA A 214 3.73 -20.33 -14.31
CA ALA A 214 4.40 -19.58 -15.35
C ALA A 214 5.88 -19.96 -15.47
N VAL A 215 6.60 -20.07 -14.35
CA VAL A 215 8.01 -20.51 -14.34
C VAL A 215 8.13 -21.93 -14.90
N ALA A 216 7.25 -22.86 -14.51
CA ALA A 216 7.26 -24.24 -15.01
C ALA A 216 7.09 -24.28 -16.55
N GLN A 217 6.14 -23.52 -17.08
CA GLN A 217 5.91 -23.45 -18.53
C GLN A 217 7.09 -22.80 -19.27
N LEU A 218 7.66 -21.70 -18.76
CA LEU A 218 8.82 -21.05 -19.37
C LEU A 218 10.01 -22.03 -19.48
N ARG A 219 10.27 -22.80 -18.43
CA ARG A 219 11.33 -23.81 -18.45
C ARG A 219 11.02 -24.96 -19.41
N SER A 220 9.77 -25.39 -19.54
CA SER A 220 9.36 -26.40 -20.51
C SER A 220 9.57 -25.94 -21.95
N PHE A 221 9.57 -24.63 -22.22
CA PHE A 221 9.95 -24.04 -23.52
C PHE A 221 11.46 -23.86 -23.69
N GLY A 222 12.28 -24.32 -22.71
CA GLY A 222 13.74 -24.27 -22.79
C GLY A 222 14.34 -22.93 -22.34
N LEU A 223 13.57 -22.05 -21.73
CA LEU A 223 14.07 -20.80 -21.18
C LEU A 223 14.76 -21.06 -19.84
N ASP A 224 15.99 -20.60 -19.68
CA ASP A 224 16.73 -20.71 -18.43
C ASP A 224 16.35 -19.57 -17.47
N VAL A 225 15.29 -19.79 -16.73
CA VAL A 225 14.77 -18.85 -15.73
C VAL A 225 14.88 -19.44 -14.33
N THR A 226 15.17 -18.58 -13.36
CA THR A 226 15.11 -18.89 -11.92
C THR A 226 14.00 -18.09 -11.25
N GLY A 227 13.56 -18.49 -10.07
CA GLY A 227 12.47 -17.81 -9.38
C GLY A 227 12.61 -17.75 -7.87
N GLU A 228 12.08 -16.68 -7.27
CA GLU A 228 11.94 -16.57 -5.81
C GLU A 228 10.54 -16.07 -5.44
N LEU A 229 9.94 -16.71 -4.39
CA LEU A 229 8.67 -16.27 -3.80
C LEU A 229 8.95 -15.71 -2.41
N LEU A 230 8.89 -14.38 -2.28
CA LEU A 230 9.17 -13.66 -1.04
C LEU A 230 7.86 -13.27 -0.33
N GLY A 231 7.61 -13.88 0.81
CA GLY A 231 6.44 -13.60 1.62
C GLY A 231 5.97 -14.80 2.44
N ALA A 232 4.98 -14.56 3.28
CA ALA A 232 4.38 -15.60 4.12
C ALA A 232 2.85 -15.54 4.05
N GLY A 233 2.20 -16.59 4.47
CA GLY A 233 0.75 -16.73 4.51
C GLY A 233 0.32 -18.16 4.69
N ALA A 234 -0.99 -18.39 4.69
CA ALA A 234 -1.56 -19.71 4.91
C ALA A 234 -1.13 -20.74 3.84
N ASP A 235 -0.84 -20.27 2.62
CA ASP A 235 -0.54 -21.14 1.48
C ASP A 235 0.98 -21.32 1.24
N LEU A 236 1.85 -20.93 2.17
CA LEU A 236 3.30 -21.06 1.97
C LEU A 236 3.74 -22.51 1.74
N GLU A 237 3.21 -23.43 2.53
CA GLU A 237 3.53 -24.87 2.36
C GLU A 237 2.96 -25.41 1.06
N ALA A 238 1.75 -25.00 0.68
CA ALA A 238 1.17 -25.38 -0.61
C ALA A 238 2.01 -24.85 -1.81
N ALA A 239 2.61 -23.66 -1.68
CA ALA A 239 3.54 -23.16 -2.68
C ALA A 239 4.81 -24.02 -2.79
N ARG A 240 5.38 -24.46 -1.67
CA ARG A 240 6.54 -25.36 -1.63
C ARG A 240 6.21 -26.74 -2.23
N GLU A 241 5.05 -27.28 -1.93
CA GLU A 241 4.56 -28.53 -2.51
C GLU A 241 4.36 -28.40 -4.03
N LEU A 242 3.82 -27.29 -4.49
CA LEU A 242 3.65 -27.04 -5.94
C LEU A 242 5.00 -26.93 -6.65
N ILE A 243 5.99 -26.24 -6.08
CA ILE A 243 7.37 -26.16 -6.59
C ILE A 243 7.96 -27.58 -6.75
N ALA A 244 7.83 -28.43 -5.74
CA ALA A 244 8.31 -29.80 -5.79
C ALA A 244 7.58 -30.63 -6.84
N THR A 245 6.26 -30.54 -6.92
CA THR A 245 5.43 -31.29 -7.87
C THR A 245 5.75 -30.89 -9.33
N ARG A 246 6.13 -29.62 -9.58
CA ARG A 246 6.55 -29.13 -10.89
C ARG A 246 8.03 -29.39 -11.21
N GLY A 247 8.78 -30.05 -10.28
CA GLY A 247 10.21 -30.35 -10.49
C GLY A 247 11.10 -29.09 -10.49
N LEU A 248 10.72 -28.07 -9.75
CA LEU A 248 11.40 -26.75 -9.73
C LEU A 248 12.29 -26.54 -8.52
N VAL A 249 12.54 -27.53 -7.68
CA VAL A 249 13.25 -27.37 -6.39
C VAL A 249 14.66 -26.79 -6.50
N ASP A 250 15.35 -27.03 -7.62
CA ASP A 250 16.70 -26.51 -7.86
C ASP A 250 16.70 -25.10 -8.49
N THR A 251 15.55 -24.56 -8.86
CA THR A 251 15.46 -23.33 -9.66
C THR A 251 14.49 -22.29 -9.07
N VAL A 252 13.59 -22.71 -8.19
CA VAL A 252 12.62 -21.83 -7.54
C VAL A 252 12.67 -22.01 -6.03
N SER A 253 12.82 -20.92 -5.30
CA SER A 253 12.83 -20.92 -3.84
C SER A 253 11.61 -20.19 -3.24
N ALA A 254 11.17 -20.64 -2.06
CA ALA A 254 10.13 -19.99 -1.26
C ALA A 254 10.59 -19.89 0.20
N PRO A 255 11.51 -18.95 0.52
CA PRO A 255 12.11 -18.83 1.85
C PRO A 255 11.09 -18.42 2.94
N GLY A 256 9.96 -17.86 2.53
CA GLY A 256 8.98 -17.30 3.42
C GLY A 256 9.17 -15.78 3.58
N ARG A 257 8.88 -15.26 4.77
CA ARG A 257 9.00 -13.84 5.06
C ARG A 257 10.47 -13.43 5.23
N VAL A 258 10.87 -12.42 4.49
CA VAL A 258 12.18 -11.76 4.60
C VAL A 258 12.01 -10.29 5.01
N SER A 259 13.08 -9.62 5.36
CA SER A 259 13.05 -8.18 5.68
C SER A 259 12.77 -7.32 4.44
N ALA A 260 12.34 -6.07 4.64
CA ALA A 260 12.11 -5.15 3.53
C ALA A 260 13.40 -4.86 2.73
N ASP A 261 14.52 -4.72 3.43
CA ASP A 261 15.82 -4.50 2.79
C ASP A 261 16.25 -5.71 1.96
N GLU A 262 15.97 -6.93 2.45
CA GLU A 262 16.25 -8.14 1.70
C GLU A 262 15.33 -8.26 0.47
N VAL A 263 14.04 -7.91 0.56
CA VAL A 263 13.15 -7.82 -0.60
C VAL A 263 13.75 -6.91 -1.66
N ARG A 264 14.17 -5.71 -1.30
CA ARG A 264 14.78 -4.75 -2.23
C ARG A 264 16.07 -5.29 -2.85
N SER A 265 16.94 -5.90 -2.06
CA SER A 265 18.15 -6.55 -2.55
C SER A 265 17.88 -7.66 -3.58
N ARG A 266 16.82 -8.46 -3.36
CA ARG A 266 16.43 -9.53 -4.29
C ARG A 266 15.80 -8.97 -5.58
N LEU A 267 15.11 -7.84 -5.51
CA LEU A 267 14.53 -7.14 -6.65
C LEU A 267 15.58 -6.42 -7.52
N ALA A 268 16.78 -6.13 -6.99
CA ALA A 268 17.80 -5.36 -7.70
C ALA A 268 18.18 -6.01 -9.03
N GLY A 269 17.88 -5.34 -10.15
CA GLY A 269 18.11 -5.79 -11.52
C GLY A 269 17.27 -7.00 -11.99
N ALA A 270 16.40 -7.53 -11.13
CA ALA A 270 15.55 -8.69 -11.39
C ALA A 270 14.22 -8.29 -12.07
N THR A 271 13.40 -9.28 -12.40
CA THR A 271 12.05 -9.10 -12.95
C THR A 271 11.01 -9.46 -11.91
N LEU A 272 10.28 -8.46 -11.39
CA LEU A 272 9.09 -8.71 -10.58
C LEU A 272 7.97 -9.26 -11.46
N VAL A 273 7.42 -10.39 -11.08
CA VAL A 273 6.21 -10.97 -11.69
C VAL A 273 5.07 -10.86 -10.68
N ASN A 274 4.06 -10.08 -11.03
CA ASN A 274 2.96 -9.73 -10.11
C ASN A 274 1.59 -10.13 -10.68
N PRO A 275 1.20 -11.42 -10.58
CA PRO A 275 -0.03 -11.94 -11.16
C PRO A 275 -1.22 -11.90 -10.18
N THR A 276 -1.32 -10.87 -9.35
CA THR A 276 -2.43 -10.76 -8.40
C THR A 276 -3.76 -10.45 -9.09
N VAL A 277 -4.81 -11.11 -8.63
CA VAL A 277 -6.20 -10.83 -9.02
C VAL A 277 -6.99 -10.15 -7.89
N LEU A 278 -6.36 -9.93 -6.74
CA LEU A 278 -6.98 -9.23 -5.61
C LEU A 278 -7.15 -7.75 -5.91
N SER A 279 -8.20 -7.16 -5.31
CA SER A 279 -8.36 -5.70 -5.30
C SER A 279 -7.31 -5.08 -4.40
N GLU A 280 -6.46 -4.25 -4.98
CA GLU A 280 -5.39 -3.52 -4.30
C GLU A 280 -5.64 -2.00 -4.36
N GLY A 281 -5.12 -1.27 -3.40
CA GLY A 281 -5.14 0.19 -3.46
C GLY A 281 -4.06 0.72 -4.41
N PHE A 282 -2.80 0.44 -4.06
CA PHE A 282 -1.61 0.70 -4.87
C PHE A 282 -0.48 -0.23 -4.38
N GLN A 283 0.17 -0.92 -5.30
CA GLN A 283 1.23 -1.87 -4.94
C GLN A 283 2.60 -1.22 -4.96
N THR A 284 3.15 -0.94 -3.78
CA THR A 284 4.48 -0.33 -3.64
C THR A 284 5.62 -1.21 -4.15
N THR A 285 5.42 -2.53 -4.22
CA THR A 285 6.41 -3.47 -4.76
C THR A 285 6.79 -3.18 -6.21
N LEU A 286 5.87 -2.60 -7.01
CA LEU A 286 6.20 -2.14 -8.36
C LEU A 286 7.25 -1.02 -8.30
N LEU A 287 7.00 -0.02 -7.45
CA LEU A 287 7.93 1.11 -7.25
C LEU A 287 9.25 0.66 -6.65
N GLU A 288 9.21 -0.23 -5.65
CA GLU A 288 10.41 -0.80 -5.03
C GLU A 288 11.28 -1.51 -6.05
N THR A 289 10.68 -2.31 -6.94
CA THR A 289 11.39 -2.99 -8.03
C THR A 289 12.05 -1.99 -8.98
N LEU A 290 11.30 -0.98 -9.42
CA LEU A 290 11.79 0.02 -10.35
C LEU A 290 12.88 0.91 -9.72
N ALA A 291 12.78 1.20 -8.43
CA ALA A 291 13.81 1.91 -7.67
C ALA A 291 15.12 1.13 -7.58
N GLU A 292 15.04 -0.19 -7.52
CA GLU A 292 16.19 -1.09 -7.55
C GLU A 292 16.60 -1.48 -9.00
N ARG A 293 16.20 -0.66 -9.98
CA ARG A 293 16.47 -0.84 -11.41
C ARG A 293 15.98 -2.18 -11.98
N GLY A 294 15.04 -2.82 -11.29
CA GLY A 294 14.38 -4.03 -11.78
C GLY A 294 13.32 -3.70 -12.85
N ARG A 295 12.65 -4.73 -13.30
CA ARG A 295 11.58 -4.68 -14.30
C ARG A 295 10.31 -5.30 -13.75
N VAL A 296 9.18 -4.98 -14.33
CA VAL A 296 7.88 -5.47 -13.85
C VAL A 296 7.10 -6.11 -14.98
N VAL A 297 6.64 -7.34 -14.77
CA VAL A 297 5.59 -7.98 -15.59
C VAL A 297 4.41 -8.26 -14.66
N THR A 298 3.24 -7.67 -14.95
CA THR A 298 2.12 -7.68 -14.01
C THR A 298 0.78 -7.87 -14.72
N PHE A 299 -0.20 -8.42 -14.01
CA PHE A 299 -1.60 -8.25 -14.40
C PHE A 299 -1.98 -6.76 -14.25
N THR A 300 -3.14 -6.38 -14.81
CA THR A 300 -3.65 -5.01 -14.60
C THR A 300 -3.91 -4.77 -13.12
N VAL A 301 -3.10 -3.88 -12.51
CA VAL A 301 -3.22 -3.45 -11.13
C VAL A 301 -3.16 -1.92 -11.05
N PRO A 302 -3.68 -1.30 -9.96
CA PRO A 302 -3.57 0.15 -9.77
C PRO A 302 -2.12 0.63 -9.82
N GLY A 303 -1.87 1.70 -10.57
CA GLY A 303 -0.55 2.31 -10.75
C GLY A 303 0.30 1.71 -11.87
N ALA A 304 0.05 0.48 -12.34
CA ALA A 304 0.88 -0.13 -13.37
C ALA A 304 0.88 0.67 -14.69
N GLN A 305 -0.29 1.14 -15.13
CA GLN A 305 -0.41 1.88 -16.39
C GLN A 305 0.32 3.23 -16.32
N VAL A 306 0.15 3.97 -15.25
CA VAL A 306 0.81 5.28 -15.11
C VAL A 306 2.34 5.15 -15.07
N LEU A 307 2.87 4.06 -14.49
CA LEU A 307 4.31 3.78 -14.50
C LEU A 307 4.79 3.43 -15.91
N ALA A 308 4.03 2.61 -16.65
CA ALA A 308 4.34 2.27 -18.04
C ALA A 308 4.31 3.51 -18.95
N ASP A 309 3.30 4.38 -18.79
CA ASP A 309 3.16 5.62 -19.58
C ASP A 309 4.29 6.64 -19.31
N GLN A 310 4.93 6.55 -18.13
CA GLN A 310 6.13 7.33 -17.79
C GLN A 310 7.43 6.73 -18.38
N GLY A 311 7.35 5.66 -19.15
CA GLY A 311 8.50 5.02 -19.78
C GLY A 311 9.30 4.09 -18.86
N LEU A 312 8.75 3.74 -17.69
CA LEU A 312 9.37 2.76 -16.80
C LEU A 312 9.19 1.33 -17.37
N PRO A 313 10.10 0.40 -17.11
CA PRO A 313 10.07 -0.97 -17.66
C PRO A 313 8.97 -1.82 -17.00
N VAL A 314 7.72 -1.49 -17.29
CA VAL A 314 6.52 -2.17 -16.82
C VAL A 314 5.75 -2.75 -18.02
N VAL A 315 5.54 -4.06 -18.01
CA VAL A 315 4.71 -4.78 -18.98
C VAL A 315 3.44 -5.26 -18.31
N ILE A 316 2.29 -4.85 -18.84
CA ILE A 316 0.97 -5.26 -18.34
C ILE A 316 0.44 -6.35 -19.27
N THR A 317 0.10 -7.51 -18.72
CA THR A 317 -0.45 -8.61 -19.50
C THR A 317 -1.88 -8.30 -19.96
N PRO A 318 -2.27 -8.70 -21.17
CA PRO A 318 -3.62 -8.44 -21.68
C PRO A 318 -4.73 -9.09 -20.83
N GLU A 319 -4.49 -10.31 -20.36
CA GLU A 319 -5.45 -11.08 -19.59
C GLU A 319 -4.85 -11.58 -18.27
N ARG A 320 -5.72 -11.84 -17.28
CA ARG A 320 -5.34 -12.36 -15.97
C ARG A 320 -5.32 -13.89 -15.96
N THR A 321 -4.56 -14.49 -16.89
CA THR A 321 -4.39 -15.94 -17.04
C THR A 321 -2.93 -16.33 -17.05
N VAL A 322 -2.62 -17.59 -16.71
CA VAL A 322 -1.25 -18.12 -16.78
C VAL A 322 -0.72 -18.02 -18.21
N ASP A 323 -1.51 -18.39 -19.21
CA ASP A 323 -1.09 -18.42 -20.61
C ASP A 323 -0.74 -17.00 -21.12
N SER A 324 -1.54 -15.99 -20.78
CA SER A 324 -1.27 -14.60 -21.12
C SER A 324 0.00 -14.09 -20.41
N LEU A 325 0.21 -14.48 -19.16
CA LEU A 325 1.43 -14.15 -18.41
C LEU A 325 2.66 -14.78 -19.05
N VAL A 326 2.60 -16.07 -19.39
CA VAL A 326 3.70 -16.79 -20.05
C VAL A 326 4.02 -16.19 -21.43
N ALA A 327 3.00 -15.88 -22.22
CA ALA A 327 3.20 -15.22 -23.51
C ALA A 327 3.90 -13.86 -23.37
N SER A 328 3.46 -13.05 -22.41
CA SER A 328 4.08 -11.74 -22.11
C SER A 328 5.53 -11.90 -21.61
N LEU A 329 5.78 -12.86 -20.70
CA LEU A 329 7.12 -13.13 -20.17
C LEU A 329 8.07 -13.64 -21.27
N ARG A 330 7.61 -14.50 -22.18
CA ARG A 330 8.43 -14.97 -23.30
C ARG A 330 8.89 -13.82 -24.19
N THR A 331 7.96 -12.99 -24.65
CA THR A 331 8.28 -11.81 -25.48
C THR A 331 9.22 -10.86 -24.73
N PHE A 332 8.98 -10.66 -23.44
CA PHE A 332 9.81 -9.83 -22.57
C PHE A 332 11.24 -10.38 -22.42
N LEU A 333 11.41 -11.69 -22.20
CA LEU A 333 12.69 -12.33 -21.99
C LEU A 333 13.53 -12.47 -23.27
N GLU A 334 12.90 -12.47 -24.44
CA GLU A 334 13.61 -12.44 -25.74
C GLU A 334 14.33 -11.10 -25.96
N ASN A 335 13.74 -9.99 -25.52
CA ASN A 335 14.31 -8.64 -25.61
C ASN A 335 13.98 -7.82 -24.35
N PRO A 336 14.66 -8.08 -23.22
CA PRO A 336 14.36 -7.39 -21.99
C PRO A 336 14.58 -5.87 -22.13
N PRO A 337 13.66 -5.02 -21.66
CA PRO A 337 13.90 -3.59 -21.61
C PRO A 337 15.20 -3.27 -20.87
N ALA A 338 15.86 -2.19 -21.20
CA ALA A 338 17.01 -1.71 -20.44
C ALA A 338 16.64 -1.52 -18.96
N LEU A 339 17.65 -1.57 -18.08
CA LEU A 339 17.48 -1.21 -16.68
C LEU A 339 16.86 0.19 -16.57
N GLY A 340 15.81 0.32 -15.75
CA GLY A 340 15.11 1.59 -15.57
C GLY A 340 16.05 2.72 -15.11
N ASP A 341 15.74 3.95 -15.53
CA ASP A 341 16.39 5.14 -14.99
C ASP A 341 15.84 5.39 -13.57
N PRO A 342 16.67 5.30 -12.53
CA PRO A 342 16.21 5.50 -11.15
C PRO A 342 15.71 6.93 -10.91
N SER A 343 16.11 7.91 -11.69
CA SER A 343 15.63 9.30 -11.53
C SER A 343 14.12 9.44 -11.79
N LEU A 344 13.53 8.56 -12.59
CA LEU A 344 12.08 8.53 -12.83
C LEU A 344 11.30 8.09 -11.57
N ILE A 345 11.97 7.48 -10.59
CA ILE A 345 11.35 7.08 -9.31
C ILE A 345 11.40 8.18 -8.27
N ASP A 346 12.21 9.23 -8.44
CA ASP A 346 12.31 10.31 -7.45
C ASP A 346 10.96 10.94 -7.12
N ALA A 347 10.10 11.13 -8.11
CA ALA A 347 8.75 11.65 -7.95
C ALA A 347 7.83 10.74 -7.11
N TRP A 348 8.18 9.45 -6.95
CA TRP A 348 7.41 8.44 -6.24
C TRP A 348 7.94 8.15 -4.83
N THR A 349 8.71 9.09 -4.27
CA THR A 349 9.32 8.94 -2.95
C THR A 349 8.57 9.74 -1.87
N TRP A 350 8.61 9.27 -0.63
CA TRP A 350 7.95 9.94 0.49
C TRP A 350 8.36 11.39 0.70
N PRO A 351 9.64 11.81 0.54
CA PRO A 351 9.99 13.23 0.63
C PRO A 351 9.27 14.11 -0.39
N VAL A 352 9.01 13.61 -1.59
CA VAL A 352 8.25 14.35 -2.63
C VAL A 352 6.76 14.36 -2.27
N ARG A 353 6.20 13.21 -1.92
CA ARG A 353 4.78 13.12 -1.55
C ARG A 353 4.45 13.90 -0.28
N ALA A 354 5.35 13.97 0.69
CA ALA A 354 5.15 14.79 1.87
C ALA A 354 5.06 16.30 1.54
N ARG A 355 5.86 16.79 0.58
CA ARG A 355 5.74 18.19 0.11
C ARG A 355 4.40 18.43 -0.58
N GLU A 356 3.96 17.50 -1.41
CA GLU A 356 2.65 17.56 -2.07
C GLU A 356 1.51 17.57 -1.03
N TYR A 357 1.57 16.66 -0.05
CA TYR A 357 0.58 16.60 1.03
C TYR A 357 0.56 17.88 1.87
N ALA A 358 1.73 18.43 2.17
CA ALA A 358 1.84 19.69 2.90
C ALA A 358 1.25 20.87 2.11
N ALA A 359 1.41 20.91 0.79
CA ALA A 359 0.79 21.92 -0.08
C ALA A 359 -0.74 21.80 -0.10
N ILE A 360 -1.27 20.56 -0.19
CA ILE A 360 -2.72 20.29 -0.07
C ILE A 360 -3.24 20.77 1.30
N ALA A 361 -2.56 20.41 2.40
CA ALA A 361 -2.94 20.83 3.74
C ALA A 361 -2.91 22.37 3.88
N GLN A 362 -1.88 23.03 3.37
CA GLN A 362 -1.76 24.48 3.42
C GLN A 362 -2.89 25.20 2.68
N SER A 363 -3.38 24.63 1.56
CA SER A 363 -4.49 25.22 0.81
C SER A 363 -5.81 25.24 1.58
N LEU A 364 -5.99 24.34 2.55
CA LEU A 364 -7.19 24.27 3.42
C LEU A 364 -7.11 25.22 4.62
N ILE A 365 -5.91 25.65 5.01
CA ILE A 365 -5.71 26.51 6.19
C ILE A 365 -5.76 27.99 5.80
N GLY A 366 -5.38 28.31 4.56
CA GLY A 366 -5.30 29.67 4.05
C GLY A 366 -6.56 30.20 3.36
N GLY A 367 -7.60 29.39 3.21
CA GLY A 367 -8.92 29.78 2.72
C GLY A 367 -9.87 29.94 3.89
#